data_43e621d1991de3c15c23f094a2b15f32
#
_entry.id   43e621d1991de3c15c23f094a2b15f32
#
_cell.length_a   1.000
_cell.length_b   1.000
_cell.length_c   1.000
_cell.angle_alpha   90.00
_cell.angle_beta   90.00
_cell.angle_gamma   90.00
#
_symmetry.space_group_name_H-M   'P 1'
#
loop_
_entity.id
_entity.type
_entity.pdbx_description
1 polymer ?
#
loop_
_entity_poly.entity_id
_entity_poly.type
_entity_poly.pdbx_seq_one_letter_code
_entity_poly.pdbx_strand_id
1 'polypeptide(L)'
;MSSSQIIEHVAIFKLKDTTDQPSDAADKVVSRINSLISLGPVLHITAAPLRRVRSTSGLAVTHILHSRFRSKDDFAAYLVHPAHFSVVSENAPLVDDNLALAVDWIANGADLLGPAIPPPGSAVRVALWKLKEGVSGDERKSKVLEAIRGIKEGLGGVSQFSFGENFTPERAKGFEMAFLVVFSSLSVLESADSEKVEEKLKDFVDSLLVLDFVVPSHPSEQSLSA
;
A
#
# COMPACT_ATOMS: atom_id res chain seq x y z
N MET A 1 21.95 -4.85 18.19
CA MET A 1 20.56 -5.27 17.98
C MET A 1 20.24 -4.94 16.52
N SER A 2 19.97 -5.95 15.70
CA SER A 2 19.60 -5.72 14.29
C SER A 2 18.24 -5.02 14.29
N SER A 3 18.18 -3.81 13.74
CA SER A 3 16.90 -3.13 13.53
C SER A 3 16.09 -4.00 12.57
N SER A 4 14.92 -4.48 12.99
CA SER A 4 14.03 -5.23 12.13
C SER A 4 13.59 -4.35 10.96
N GLN A 5 14.06 -4.65 9.77
CA GLN A 5 13.57 -4.04 8.55
C GLN A 5 12.32 -4.77 8.10
N ILE A 6 11.36 -4.03 7.54
CA ILE A 6 10.19 -4.58 6.84
C ILE A 6 10.21 -4.03 5.42
N ILE A 7 10.00 -4.89 4.44
CA ILE A 7 9.72 -4.45 3.08
C ILE A 7 8.22 -4.28 2.94
N GLU A 8 7.81 -3.08 2.60
CA GLU A 8 6.45 -2.76 2.21
C GLU A 8 6.32 -2.88 0.70
N HIS A 9 5.33 -3.61 0.25
CA HIS A 9 4.96 -3.72 -1.15
C HIS A 9 3.50 -3.34 -1.34
N VAL A 10 3.26 -2.37 -2.17
CA VAL A 10 1.93 -1.90 -2.53
C VAL A 10 1.76 -1.99 -4.04
N ALA A 11 0.81 -2.80 -4.49
CA ALA A 11 0.38 -2.83 -5.88
C ALA A 11 -1.04 -2.27 -5.99
N ILE A 12 -1.27 -1.42 -6.98
CA ILE A 12 -2.51 -0.69 -7.20
C ILE A 12 -2.97 -0.95 -8.61
N PHE A 13 -4.25 -1.25 -8.80
CA PHE A 13 -4.77 -1.60 -10.11
C PHE A 13 -6.25 -1.21 -10.28
N LYS A 14 -6.67 -1.17 -11.53
CA LYS A 14 -8.07 -1.05 -11.92
C LYS A 14 -8.55 -2.40 -12.48
N LEU A 15 -9.73 -2.85 -12.09
CA LEU A 15 -10.43 -3.90 -12.82
C LEU A 15 -11.06 -3.31 -14.08
N LYS A 16 -11.05 -4.08 -15.17
CA LYS A 16 -11.66 -3.64 -16.45
C LYS A 16 -13.16 -3.48 -16.28
N ASP A 17 -13.70 -2.37 -16.77
CA ASP A 17 -15.14 -2.11 -16.85
C ASP A 17 -15.66 -2.79 -18.13
N THR A 18 -15.89 -4.11 -18.11
CA THR A 18 -16.47 -4.83 -19.24
C THR A 18 -17.80 -5.46 -18.85
N THR A 19 -18.81 -5.34 -19.72
CA THR A 19 -20.12 -5.97 -19.54
C THR A 19 -20.03 -7.51 -19.53
N ASP A 20 -18.93 -8.06 -20.02
CA ASP A 20 -18.69 -9.50 -20.11
C ASP A 20 -17.95 -10.08 -18.90
N GLN A 21 -17.60 -9.25 -17.90
CA GLN A 21 -16.99 -9.76 -16.66
C GLN A 21 -18.05 -10.43 -15.78
N PRO A 22 -17.71 -11.59 -15.19
CA PRO A 22 -18.56 -12.20 -14.16
C PRO A 22 -18.80 -11.22 -13.01
N SER A 23 -20.00 -11.21 -12.45
CA SER A 23 -20.36 -10.34 -11.31
C SER A 23 -19.47 -10.52 -10.07
N ASP A 24 -18.78 -11.67 -9.96
CA ASP A 24 -17.86 -12.06 -8.89
C ASP A 24 -16.36 -11.87 -9.26
N ALA A 25 -16.06 -11.21 -10.37
CA ALA A 25 -14.68 -11.03 -10.84
C ALA A 25 -13.79 -10.32 -9.81
N ALA A 26 -14.31 -9.27 -9.17
CA ALA A 26 -13.60 -8.55 -8.13
C ALA A 26 -13.26 -9.45 -6.93
N ASP A 27 -14.24 -10.22 -6.47
CA ASP A 27 -14.06 -11.13 -5.33
C ASP A 27 -13.05 -12.23 -5.65
N LYS A 28 -13.07 -12.77 -6.90
CA LYS A 28 -12.10 -13.76 -7.37
C LYS A 28 -10.68 -13.18 -7.39
N VAL A 29 -10.47 -11.98 -7.92
CA VAL A 29 -9.17 -11.33 -7.95
C VAL A 29 -8.65 -11.12 -6.53
N VAL A 30 -9.46 -10.56 -5.65
CA VAL A 30 -9.11 -10.32 -4.24
C VAL A 30 -8.80 -11.63 -3.52
N SER A 31 -9.63 -12.66 -3.67
CA SER A 31 -9.44 -13.97 -3.04
C SER A 31 -8.15 -14.67 -3.49
N ARG A 32 -7.86 -14.67 -4.79
CA ARG A 32 -6.63 -15.24 -5.34
C ARG A 32 -5.39 -14.55 -4.78
N ILE A 33 -5.39 -13.21 -4.72
CA ILE A 33 -4.28 -12.45 -4.17
C ILE A 33 -4.11 -12.78 -2.68
N ASN A 34 -5.18 -12.78 -1.91
CA ASN A 34 -5.15 -13.05 -0.47
C ASN A 34 -4.68 -14.48 -0.15
N SER A 35 -4.89 -15.46 -1.05
CA SER A 35 -4.41 -16.83 -0.88
C SER A 35 -2.88 -16.94 -0.81
N LEU A 36 -2.15 -15.95 -1.35
CA LEU A 36 -0.68 -15.89 -1.32
C LEU A 36 -0.11 -15.68 0.09
N ILE A 37 -0.94 -15.41 1.11
CA ILE A 37 -0.51 -15.39 2.52
C ILE A 37 0.11 -16.72 2.98
N SER A 38 -0.25 -17.82 2.33
CA SER A 38 0.28 -19.15 2.63
C SER A 38 1.76 -19.35 2.21
N LEU A 39 2.32 -18.42 1.45
CA LEU A 39 3.72 -18.48 1.02
C LEU A 39 4.66 -18.11 2.17
N GLY A 40 5.68 -18.94 2.43
CA GLY A 40 6.63 -18.76 3.53
C GLY A 40 7.30 -17.38 3.62
N PRO A 41 7.69 -16.73 2.50
CA PRO A 41 8.26 -15.38 2.52
C PRO A 41 7.31 -14.27 2.97
N VAL A 42 5.99 -14.47 2.87
CA VAL A 42 4.98 -13.43 3.12
C VAL A 42 4.70 -13.30 4.61
N LEU A 43 4.88 -12.10 5.17
CA LEU A 43 4.45 -11.77 6.54
C LEU A 43 2.99 -11.37 6.62
N HIS A 44 2.56 -10.58 5.65
CA HIS A 44 1.23 -10.02 5.53
C HIS A 44 0.90 -9.82 4.07
N ILE A 45 -0.32 -10.09 3.69
CA ILE A 45 -0.90 -9.72 2.41
C ILE A 45 -2.38 -9.42 2.58
N THR A 46 -2.81 -8.33 1.98
CA THR A 46 -4.22 -7.91 1.93
C THR A 46 -4.48 -7.29 0.57
N ALA A 47 -5.42 -7.85 -0.16
CA ALA A 47 -6.04 -7.19 -1.30
C ALA A 47 -7.46 -6.77 -0.92
N ALA A 48 -7.85 -5.56 -1.33
CA ALA A 48 -9.17 -5.00 -1.02
C ALA A 48 -9.60 -3.97 -2.06
N PRO A 49 -10.91 -3.73 -2.23
CA PRO A 49 -11.41 -2.56 -2.95
C PRO A 49 -11.05 -1.28 -2.19
N LEU A 50 -10.75 -0.23 -2.93
CA LEU A 50 -10.50 1.10 -2.38
C LEU A 50 -11.82 1.74 -1.93
N ARG A 51 -11.81 2.33 -0.74
CA ARG A 51 -12.93 3.10 -0.17
C ARG A 51 -12.90 4.54 -0.64
N ARG A 52 -11.70 5.08 -0.83
CA ARG A 52 -11.47 6.46 -1.26
C ARG A 52 -10.21 6.54 -2.11
N VAL A 53 -10.30 7.32 -3.18
CA VAL A 53 -9.17 7.66 -4.04
C VAL A 53 -9.13 9.18 -4.18
N ARG A 54 -7.97 9.79 -3.89
CA ARG A 54 -7.66 11.18 -4.23
C ARG A 54 -6.40 11.17 -5.09
N SER A 55 -6.50 11.70 -6.27
CA SER A 55 -5.40 11.70 -7.24
C SER A 55 -5.30 13.05 -7.94
N THR A 56 -4.10 13.62 -7.96
CA THR A 56 -3.75 14.74 -8.84
C THR A 56 -3.08 14.27 -10.13
N SER A 57 -2.74 12.96 -10.20
CA SER A 57 -2.11 12.34 -11.39
C SER A 57 -3.11 11.83 -12.42
N GLY A 58 -4.43 11.94 -12.18
CA GLY A 58 -5.47 11.45 -13.07
C GLY A 58 -5.64 9.92 -13.11
N LEU A 59 -4.92 9.16 -12.28
CA LEU A 59 -5.05 7.71 -12.20
C LEU A 59 -6.39 7.30 -11.58
N ALA A 60 -7.18 6.52 -12.33
CA ALA A 60 -8.45 5.95 -11.89
C ALA A 60 -8.23 4.48 -11.50
N VAL A 61 -7.99 4.22 -10.22
CA VAL A 61 -7.72 2.89 -9.66
C VAL A 61 -8.89 2.44 -8.77
N THR A 62 -9.07 1.13 -8.61
CA THR A 62 -10.22 0.58 -7.87
C THR A 62 -9.81 -0.36 -6.74
N HIS A 63 -8.64 -0.98 -6.84
CA HIS A 63 -8.17 -2.00 -5.90
C HIS A 63 -6.72 -1.76 -5.50
N ILE A 64 -6.39 -2.27 -4.34
CA ILE A 64 -5.04 -2.24 -3.77
C ILE A 64 -4.68 -3.63 -3.25
N LEU A 65 -3.40 -3.97 -3.37
CA LEU A 65 -2.73 -5.02 -2.64
C LEU A 65 -1.69 -4.35 -1.74
N HIS A 66 -1.67 -4.70 -0.47
CA HIS A 66 -0.61 -4.37 0.47
C HIS A 66 -0.02 -5.66 1.02
N SER A 67 1.30 -5.79 0.96
CA SER A 67 2.00 -6.92 1.56
C SER A 67 3.31 -6.51 2.23
N ARG A 68 3.78 -7.34 3.17
CA ARG A 68 4.99 -7.15 3.97
C ARG A 68 5.88 -8.37 3.94
N PHE A 69 7.19 -8.12 3.90
CA PHE A 69 8.24 -9.14 3.90
C PHE A 69 9.32 -8.78 4.92
N ARG A 70 10.01 -9.80 5.47
CA ARG A 70 11.08 -9.59 6.47
C ARG A 70 12.36 -9.01 5.86
N SER A 71 12.56 -9.25 4.55
CA SER A 71 13.79 -8.87 3.84
C SER A 71 13.54 -8.67 2.35
N LYS A 72 14.51 -8.05 1.67
CA LYS A 72 14.52 -8.00 0.20
C LYS A 72 14.62 -9.40 -0.43
N ASP A 73 15.30 -10.34 0.22
CA ASP A 73 15.42 -11.72 -0.25
C ASP A 73 14.07 -12.44 -0.19
N ASP A 74 13.30 -12.27 0.90
CA ASP A 74 11.94 -12.79 1.01
C ASP A 74 11.04 -12.19 -0.07
N PHE A 75 11.14 -10.88 -0.30
CA PHE A 75 10.40 -10.19 -1.37
C PHE A 75 10.79 -10.70 -2.76
N ALA A 76 12.07 -10.86 -3.04
CA ALA A 76 12.56 -11.41 -4.30
C ALA A 76 12.06 -12.86 -4.51
N ALA A 77 12.11 -13.69 -3.47
CA ALA A 77 11.59 -15.05 -3.50
C ALA A 77 10.09 -15.10 -3.78
N TYR A 78 9.30 -14.19 -3.20
CA TYR A 78 7.89 -14.05 -3.50
C TYR A 78 7.64 -13.69 -4.96
N LEU A 79 8.36 -12.71 -5.51
CA LEU A 79 8.17 -12.24 -6.89
C LEU A 79 8.40 -13.35 -7.93
N VAL A 80 9.34 -14.27 -7.68
CA VAL A 80 9.63 -15.39 -8.59
C VAL A 80 8.89 -16.67 -8.25
N HIS A 81 8.03 -16.66 -7.23
CA HIS A 81 7.33 -17.87 -6.79
C HIS A 81 6.29 -18.32 -7.82
N PRO A 82 6.22 -19.63 -8.18
CA PRO A 82 5.25 -20.12 -9.17
C PRO A 82 3.79 -19.77 -8.87
N ALA A 83 3.38 -19.83 -7.60
CA ALA A 83 2.02 -19.47 -7.20
C ALA A 83 1.73 -17.96 -7.42
N HIS A 84 2.73 -17.08 -7.22
CA HIS A 84 2.59 -15.66 -7.54
C HIS A 84 2.37 -15.47 -9.05
N PHE A 85 3.17 -16.11 -9.90
CA PHE A 85 2.98 -16.07 -11.35
C PHE A 85 1.60 -16.59 -11.79
N SER A 86 1.12 -17.68 -11.17
CA SER A 86 -0.22 -18.21 -11.47
C SER A 86 -1.28 -17.17 -11.17
N VAL A 87 -1.26 -16.55 -9.99
CA VAL A 87 -2.23 -15.52 -9.59
C VAL A 87 -2.17 -14.30 -10.51
N VAL A 88 -0.98 -13.83 -10.87
CA VAL A 88 -0.81 -12.71 -11.81
C VAL A 88 -1.39 -13.07 -13.18
N SER A 89 -1.07 -14.24 -13.71
CA SER A 89 -1.56 -14.72 -15.02
C SER A 89 -3.09 -14.89 -15.04
N GLU A 90 -3.67 -15.46 -13.97
CA GLU A 90 -5.10 -15.66 -13.86
C GLU A 90 -5.90 -14.35 -13.71
N ASN A 91 -5.28 -13.32 -13.13
CA ASN A 91 -5.89 -12.01 -12.94
C ASN A 91 -5.67 -11.06 -14.13
N ALA A 92 -4.65 -11.28 -14.96
CA ALA A 92 -4.32 -10.41 -16.10
C ALA A 92 -5.50 -10.11 -17.05
N PRO A 93 -6.38 -11.07 -17.40
CA PRO A 93 -7.55 -10.77 -18.24
C PRO A 93 -8.53 -9.78 -17.60
N LEU A 94 -8.55 -9.70 -16.25
CA LEU A 94 -9.50 -8.90 -15.46
C LEU A 94 -8.96 -7.52 -15.07
N VAL A 95 -7.64 -7.33 -15.14
CA VAL A 95 -6.94 -6.10 -14.72
C VAL A 95 -6.59 -5.24 -15.93
N ASP A 96 -6.71 -3.92 -15.80
CA ASP A 96 -6.20 -2.96 -16.78
C ASP A 96 -4.71 -2.69 -16.51
N ASP A 97 -3.84 -3.33 -17.30
CA ASP A 97 -2.39 -3.21 -17.16
C ASP A 97 -1.87 -1.78 -17.32
N ASN A 98 -2.58 -0.93 -18.09
CA ASN A 98 -2.19 0.47 -18.25
C ASN A 98 -2.36 1.27 -16.95
N LEU A 99 -3.19 0.81 -16.03
CA LEU A 99 -3.45 1.45 -14.75
C LEU A 99 -2.79 0.73 -13.56
N ALA A 100 -2.18 -0.43 -13.80
CA ALA A 100 -1.43 -1.13 -12.76
C ALA A 100 -0.09 -0.44 -12.46
N LEU A 101 0.23 -0.31 -11.18
CA LEU A 101 1.53 0.17 -10.69
C LEU A 101 1.90 -0.51 -9.37
N ALA A 102 3.19 -0.52 -9.04
CA ALA A 102 3.68 -1.01 -7.75
C ALA A 102 4.77 -0.08 -7.20
N VAL A 103 4.78 0.08 -5.88
CA VAL A 103 5.75 0.88 -5.13
C VAL A 103 6.23 0.05 -3.94
N ASP A 104 7.55 0.00 -3.77
CA ASP A 104 8.22 -0.83 -2.78
C ASP A 104 9.20 0.01 -1.96
N TRP A 105 9.10 -0.06 -0.62
CA TRP A 105 10.04 0.68 0.24
C TRP A 105 10.49 -0.11 1.45
N ILE A 106 11.58 0.33 2.05
CA ILE A 106 12.10 -0.23 3.29
C ILE A 106 11.55 0.59 4.46
N ALA A 107 10.74 -0.04 5.30
CA ALA A 107 10.36 0.51 6.59
C ALA A 107 11.40 0.12 7.64
N ASN A 108 12.07 1.12 8.21
CA ASN A 108 13.01 0.89 9.30
C ASN A 108 12.26 0.69 10.61
N GLY A 109 12.73 -0.22 11.47
CA GLY A 109 12.07 -0.56 12.72
C GLY A 109 11.84 0.60 13.68
N ALA A 110 12.67 1.66 13.61
CA ALA A 110 12.47 2.89 14.37
C ALA A 110 11.27 3.73 13.88
N ASP A 111 10.93 3.61 12.60
CA ASP A 111 9.84 4.35 11.97
C ASP A 111 8.55 3.51 11.91
N LEU A 112 8.67 2.18 12.00
CA LEU A 112 7.55 1.25 12.04
C LEU A 112 6.97 1.19 13.46
N LEU A 113 5.80 1.78 13.67
CA LEU A 113 5.04 1.65 14.91
C LEU A 113 4.12 0.43 14.88
N GLY A 114 3.97 -0.24 16.02
CA GLY A 114 2.98 -1.30 16.20
C GLY A 114 3.38 -2.66 15.62
N PRO A 115 2.44 -3.62 15.57
CA PRO A 115 2.69 -4.97 15.09
C PRO A 115 2.95 -4.99 13.58
N ALA A 116 3.73 -5.99 13.12
CA ALA A 116 4.04 -6.14 11.69
C ALA A 116 2.81 -6.45 10.81
N ILE A 117 1.71 -6.89 11.41
CA ILE A 117 0.47 -7.26 10.71
C ILE A 117 -0.63 -6.27 11.10
N PRO A 118 -1.22 -5.54 10.15
CA PRO A 118 -2.39 -4.72 10.42
C PRO A 118 -3.58 -5.57 10.88
N PRO A 119 -4.26 -5.23 11.99
CA PRO A 119 -5.40 -6.00 12.46
C PRO A 119 -6.57 -6.00 11.46
N PRO A 120 -7.35 -7.10 11.39
CA PRO A 120 -8.61 -7.10 10.64
C PRO A 120 -9.54 -5.97 11.07
N GLY A 121 -10.22 -5.35 10.11
CA GLY A 121 -11.13 -4.21 10.36
C GLY A 121 -10.42 -2.86 10.50
N SER A 122 -9.09 -2.83 10.62
CA SER A 122 -8.36 -1.56 10.61
C SER A 122 -8.46 -0.87 9.26
N ALA A 123 -8.42 0.47 9.28
CA ALA A 123 -8.38 1.27 8.07
C ALA A 123 -6.95 1.69 7.75
N VAL A 124 -6.59 1.64 6.48
CA VAL A 124 -5.24 1.94 6.01
C VAL A 124 -5.31 3.06 4.99
N ARG A 125 -4.43 4.04 5.16
CA ARG A 125 -4.15 5.08 4.16
C ARG A 125 -2.77 4.87 3.59
N VAL A 126 -2.69 4.81 2.27
CA VAL A 126 -1.44 4.85 1.52
C VAL A 126 -1.39 6.15 0.74
N ALA A 127 -0.25 6.84 0.78
CA ALA A 127 -0.02 7.98 -0.08
C ALA A 127 1.29 7.81 -0.85
N LEU A 128 1.23 8.10 -2.14
CA LEU A 128 2.35 8.03 -3.07
C LEU A 128 2.58 9.41 -3.67
N TRP A 129 3.85 9.80 -3.81
CA TRP A 129 4.23 11.10 -4.36
C TRP A 129 5.22 10.98 -5.50
N LYS A 130 4.99 11.79 -6.53
CA LYS A 130 6.02 12.19 -7.47
C LYS A 130 6.64 13.48 -6.98
N LEU A 131 7.96 13.53 -6.98
CA LEU A 131 8.67 14.73 -6.59
C LEU A 131 8.80 15.69 -7.79
N LYS A 132 8.81 16.98 -7.51
CA LYS A 132 9.09 18.01 -8.54
C LYS A 132 10.50 17.85 -9.10
N GLU A 133 10.69 18.20 -10.35
CA GLU A 133 12.02 18.25 -10.95
C GLU A 133 12.99 19.09 -10.10
N GLY A 134 14.22 18.59 -9.92
CA GLY A 134 15.24 19.21 -9.07
C GLY A 134 15.09 18.91 -7.56
N VAL A 135 14.07 18.12 -7.13
CA VAL A 135 13.95 17.59 -5.77
C VAL A 135 14.64 16.23 -5.62
N SER A 136 15.08 15.61 -6.71
CA SER A 136 15.71 14.29 -6.76
C SER A 136 17.10 14.17 -6.12
N GLY A 137 17.69 15.27 -5.62
CA GLY A 137 18.95 15.25 -4.88
C GLY A 137 18.76 14.71 -3.45
N ASP A 138 19.76 13.97 -2.95
CA ASP A 138 19.72 13.30 -1.63
C ASP A 138 19.34 14.23 -0.47
N GLU A 139 19.81 15.49 -0.48
CA GLU A 139 19.47 16.48 0.55
C GLU A 139 17.98 16.83 0.54
N ARG A 140 17.36 16.95 -0.63
CA ARG A 140 15.93 17.28 -0.76
C ARG A 140 15.04 16.10 -0.44
N LYS A 141 15.43 14.89 -0.84
CA LYS A 141 14.75 13.65 -0.42
C LYS A 141 14.77 13.50 1.10
N SER A 142 15.90 13.81 1.75
CA SER A 142 16.01 13.82 3.20
C SER A 142 15.04 14.79 3.85
N LYS A 143 14.87 16.01 3.30
CA LYS A 143 13.87 16.99 3.78
C LYS A 143 12.43 16.51 3.64
N VAL A 144 12.10 15.82 2.53
CA VAL A 144 10.78 15.21 2.33
C VAL A 144 10.54 14.11 3.37
N LEU A 145 11.52 13.23 3.59
CA LEU A 145 11.42 12.18 4.63
C LEU A 145 11.27 12.77 6.03
N GLU A 146 11.97 13.85 6.34
CA GLU A 146 11.83 14.56 7.62
C GLU A 146 10.43 15.19 7.76
N ALA A 147 9.92 15.83 6.71
CA ALA A 147 8.55 16.35 6.69
C ALA A 147 7.52 15.25 6.92
N ILE A 148 7.70 14.06 6.31
CA ILE A 148 6.86 12.89 6.52
C ILE A 148 6.92 12.38 7.97
N ARG A 149 8.10 12.35 8.60
CA ARG A 149 8.23 12.03 10.05
C ARG A 149 7.42 13.00 10.92
N GLY A 150 7.49 14.30 10.63
CA GLY A 150 6.71 15.31 11.34
C GLY A 150 5.20 15.20 11.15
N ILE A 151 4.74 14.49 10.11
CA ILE A 151 3.33 14.19 9.89
C ILE A 151 2.79 13.22 10.93
N LYS A 152 3.56 12.18 11.27
CA LYS A 152 3.22 11.19 12.29
C LYS A 152 2.81 11.81 13.62
N GLU A 153 3.50 12.87 14.03
CA GLU A 153 3.25 13.57 15.30
C GLU A 153 1.90 14.32 15.29
N GLY A 154 1.42 14.71 14.11
CA GLY A 154 0.16 15.44 13.93
C GLY A 154 -1.06 14.58 13.66
N LEU A 155 -0.88 13.26 13.40
CA LEU A 155 -1.96 12.33 13.11
C LEU A 155 -2.43 11.64 14.39
N GLY A 156 -3.66 11.92 14.85
CA GLY A 156 -4.29 11.20 15.96
C GLY A 156 -4.74 9.79 15.56
N GLY A 157 -4.70 8.83 16.51
CA GLY A 157 -5.26 7.49 16.32
C GLY A 157 -4.46 6.54 15.42
N VAL A 158 -3.19 6.86 15.16
CA VAL A 158 -2.27 6.05 14.37
C VAL A 158 -1.82 4.83 15.18
N SER A 159 -2.04 3.64 14.66
CA SER A 159 -1.56 2.38 15.24
C SER A 159 -0.28 1.87 14.60
N GLN A 160 -0.08 2.17 13.30
CA GLN A 160 1.15 1.85 12.58
C GLN A 160 1.46 2.97 11.59
N PHE A 161 2.75 3.22 11.39
CA PHE A 161 3.25 4.19 10.42
C PHE A 161 4.51 3.64 9.74
N SER A 162 4.55 3.72 8.42
CA SER A 162 5.67 3.27 7.61
C SER A 162 5.85 4.23 6.44
N PHE A 163 7.08 4.55 6.07
CA PHE A 163 7.37 5.41 4.94
C PHE A 163 8.76 5.14 4.39
N GLY A 164 8.98 5.53 3.14
CA GLY A 164 10.29 5.39 2.51
C GLY A 164 10.34 5.82 1.06
N GLU A 165 11.55 5.79 0.53
CA GLU A 165 11.81 5.95 -0.90
C GLU A 165 11.54 4.63 -1.61
N ASN A 166 10.88 4.72 -2.79
CA ASN A 166 10.64 3.59 -3.64
C ASN A 166 11.95 3.07 -4.26
N PHE A 167 12.23 1.79 -4.08
CA PHE A 167 13.43 1.16 -4.64
C PHE A 167 13.16 0.33 -5.93
N THR A 168 11.93 0.35 -6.45
CA THR A 168 11.53 -0.32 -7.71
C THR A 168 10.84 0.66 -8.67
N PRO A 169 11.54 1.69 -9.16
CA PRO A 169 10.95 2.80 -9.91
C PRO A 169 10.33 2.37 -11.24
N GLU A 170 10.74 1.25 -11.83
CA GLU A 170 10.31 0.80 -13.15
C GLU A 170 8.81 0.52 -13.22
N ARG A 171 8.21 0.10 -12.09
CA ARG A 171 6.78 -0.23 -11.99
C ARG A 171 5.92 0.86 -11.36
N ALA A 172 6.54 1.94 -10.95
CA ALA A 172 5.93 2.93 -10.08
C ALA A 172 5.27 4.11 -10.83
N LYS A 173 5.29 4.14 -12.16
CA LYS A 173 4.75 5.26 -12.96
C LYS A 173 5.26 6.65 -12.49
N GLY A 174 6.51 6.72 -12.02
CA GLY A 174 7.16 7.93 -11.54
C GLY A 174 6.86 8.29 -10.07
N PHE A 175 6.16 7.46 -9.30
CA PHE A 175 6.04 7.66 -7.86
C PHE A 175 7.35 7.24 -7.16
N GLU A 176 7.94 8.17 -6.42
CA GLU A 176 9.28 8.03 -5.83
C GLU A 176 9.23 7.81 -4.33
N MET A 177 8.17 8.28 -3.66
CA MET A 177 8.03 8.24 -2.22
C MET A 177 6.68 7.69 -1.84
N ALA A 178 6.65 6.98 -0.71
CA ALA A 178 5.42 6.42 -0.15
C ALA A 178 5.36 6.54 1.36
N PHE A 179 4.15 6.65 1.91
CA PHE A 179 3.87 6.26 3.29
C PHE A 179 2.62 5.40 3.40
N LEU A 180 2.54 4.69 4.50
CA LEU A 180 1.39 3.91 4.91
C LEU A 180 1.09 4.18 6.38
N VAL A 181 -0.18 4.43 6.68
CA VAL A 181 -0.70 4.64 8.04
C VAL A 181 -1.84 3.68 8.30
N VAL A 182 -1.80 3.01 9.44
CA VAL A 182 -2.89 2.15 9.91
C VAL A 182 -3.61 2.83 11.07
N PHE A 183 -4.92 2.91 10.96
CA PHE A 183 -5.83 3.41 11.99
C PHE A 183 -6.68 2.26 12.53
N SER A 184 -7.16 2.39 13.76
CA SER A 184 -7.98 1.35 14.40
C SER A 184 -9.31 1.10 13.68
N SER A 185 -9.85 2.09 12.95
CA SER A 185 -11.09 1.98 12.20
C SER A 185 -11.19 3.04 11.09
N LEU A 186 -12.17 2.85 10.20
CA LEU A 186 -12.47 3.81 9.13
C LEU A 186 -12.90 5.18 9.69
N SER A 187 -13.68 5.21 10.76
CA SER A 187 -14.12 6.47 11.38
C SER A 187 -12.95 7.28 11.95
N VAL A 188 -11.95 6.61 12.52
CA VAL A 188 -10.71 7.27 12.99
C VAL A 188 -9.91 7.82 11.82
N LEU A 189 -9.79 7.04 10.73
CA LEU A 189 -9.10 7.50 9.51
C LEU A 189 -9.81 8.72 8.89
N GLU A 190 -11.15 8.72 8.84
CA GLU A 190 -11.94 9.83 8.27
C GLU A 190 -11.83 11.10 9.11
N SER A 191 -11.64 10.98 10.42
CA SER A 191 -11.43 12.12 11.32
C SER A 191 -9.99 12.65 11.30
N ALA A 192 -9.04 11.89 10.74
CA ALA A 192 -7.65 12.30 10.65
C ALA A 192 -7.48 13.40 9.59
N ASP A 193 -6.91 14.52 10.01
CA ASP A 193 -6.67 15.69 9.17
C ASP A 193 -5.53 15.41 8.17
N SER A 194 -5.91 15.02 6.95
CA SER A 194 -4.96 14.73 5.87
C SER A 194 -4.54 15.96 5.07
N GLU A 195 -5.28 17.07 5.16
CA GLU A 195 -4.96 18.28 4.38
C GLU A 195 -3.69 18.93 4.88
N LYS A 196 -3.44 18.88 6.18
CA LYS A 196 -2.16 19.36 6.78
C LYS A 196 -0.94 18.59 6.29
N VAL A 197 -1.11 17.32 5.91
CA VAL A 197 -0.04 16.48 5.34
C VAL A 197 0.32 16.99 3.95
N GLU A 198 -0.69 17.19 3.12
CA GLU A 198 -0.52 17.66 1.74
C GLU A 198 0.08 19.06 1.70
N GLU A 199 -0.33 19.93 2.61
CA GLU A 199 0.19 21.29 2.69
C GLU A 199 1.68 21.34 3.04
N LYS A 200 2.16 20.49 3.95
CA LYS A 200 3.60 20.40 4.30
C LYS A 200 4.47 19.94 3.14
N LEU A 201 3.91 19.19 2.22
CA LEU A 201 4.64 18.59 1.09
C LEU A 201 4.44 19.31 -0.24
N LYS A 202 3.53 20.27 -0.34
CA LYS A 202 3.14 20.95 -1.60
C LYS A 202 4.30 21.56 -2.38
N ASP A 203 5.34 22.02 -1.69
CA ASP A 203 6.51 22.64 -2.31
C ASP A 203 7.45 21.62 -2.97
N PHE A 204 7.37 20.35 -2.55
CA PHE A 204 8.23 19.25 -3.00
C PHE A 204 7.54 18.30 -3.99
N VAL A 205 6.21 18.25 -3.98
CA VAL A 205 5.40 17.25 -4.67
C VAL A 205 4.82 17.81 -5.96
N ASP A 206 5.02 17.09 -7.07
CA ASP A 206 4.41 17.35 -8.39
C ASP A 206 3.01 16.73 -8.44
N SER A 207 2.90 15.45 -8.10
CA SER A 207 1.62 14.75 -8.09
C SER A 207 1.50 13.76 -6.94
N LEU A 208 0.25 13.54 -6.54
CA LEU A 208 -0.15 12.80 -5.35
C LEU A 208 -1.21 11.76 -5.72
N LEU A 209 -1.11 10.58 -5.08
CA LEU A 209 -2.15 9.56 -5.07
C LEU A 209 -2.36 9.10 -3.63
N VAL A 210 -3.54 9.37 -3.06
CA VAL A 210 -3.94 8.92 -1.71
C VAL A 210 -5.06 7.92 -1.82
N LEU A 211 -4.90 6.80 -1.14
CA LEU A 211 -5.75 5.62 -1.21
C LEU A 211 -6.13 5.17 0.19
N ASP A 212 -7.43 5.03 0.44
CA ASP A 212 -7.95 4.48 1.70
C ASP A 212 -8.62 3.14 1.44
N PHE A 213 -8.32 2.14 2.28
CA PHE A 213 -8.97 0.84 2.26
C PHE A 213 -9.14 0.28 3.68
N VAL A 214 -9.92 -0.79 3.81
CA VAL A 214 -10.12 -1.49 5.08
C VAL A 214 -9.55 -2.90 4.95
N VAL A 215 -8.77 -3.32 5.94
CA VAL A 215 -8.27 -4.71 6.03
C VAL A 215 -9.47 -5.63 6.25
N PRO A 216 -9.75 -6.58 5.34
CA PRO A 216 -10.91 -7.46 5.48
C PRO A 216 -10.87 -8.26 6.78
N SER A 217 -12.02 -8.42 7.42
CA SER A 217 -12.19 -9.40 8.49
C SER A 217 -12.35 -10.77 7.84
N HIS A 218 -11.47 -11.72 8.13
CA HIS A 218 -11.63 -13.08 7.61
C HIS A 218 -12.92 -13.70 8.17
N PRO A 219 -13.73 -14.40 7.33
CA PRO A 219 -14.96 -15.06 7.78
C PRO A 219 -14.72 -16.19 8.79
N SER A 220 -13.48 -16.61 9.03
CA SER A 220 -13.14 -17.81 9.79
C SER A 220 -13.18 -17.70 11.31
N GLU A 221 -13.37 -16.52 11.89
CA GLU A 221 -13.40 -16.36 13.37
C GLU A 221 -14.82 -16.25 13.97
N GLN A 222 -15.87 -16.14 13.15
CA GLN A 222 -17.25 -16.03 13.66
C GLN A 222 -17.98 -17.37 13.84
N SER A 223 -17.40 -18.52 13.50
CA SER A 223 -18.06 -19.82 13.57
C SER A 223 -17.62 -20.75 14.72
N LEU A 224 -16.84 -20.27 15.69
CA LEU A 224 -16.39 -21.07 16.84
C LEU A 224 -17.00 -20.63 18.19
N SER A 225 -17.99 -19.75 18.18
CA SER A 225 -18.74 -19.36 19.40
C SER A 225 -20.25 -19.47 19.20
N ALA A 226 -20.72 -20.68 18.92
CA ALA A 226 -22.13 -21.07 19.03
C ALA A 226 -22.23 -22.46 19.65
#